data_d647fb2f9b9b4f38785e9d026c0eea00
#
_entry.id   d647fb2f9b9b4f38785e9d026c0eea00
#
_cell.length_a   1.000
_cell.length_b   1.000
_cell.length_c   1.000
_cell.angle_alpha   90.00
_cell.angle_beta   90.00
_cell.angle_gamma   90.00
#
_symmetry.space_group_name_H-M   'P 1'
#
loop_
_entity.id
_entity.type
_entity.pdbx_description
1 polymer ?
#
loop_
_entity_poly.entity_id
_entity_poly.type
_entity_poly.pdbx_seq_one_letter_code
_entity_poly.pdbx_strand_id
1 'polypeptide(L)'
;VALFLTITDNEPVDAIPSGLAQYSKATLLAFQNKTQQAIDTLSSISLHYKGQPIEDEALFKQAKLLIKLGKFEAAIASLKNVISLNPEGILVDDSYYELAELYNNYIKNPEKATEYYQKIIFEHAASIYWIAARKKYRKIRENPFLTSKE
;
A
#
# COMPACT_ATOMS: atom_id res chain seq x y z
N VAL A 1 -1.78 16.10 1.21
CA VAL A 1 -2.13 17.51 1.39
C VAL A 1 -1.37 18.39 0.42
N ALA A 2 -0.04 18.22 0.31
CA ALA A 2 0.78 19.00 -0.63
C ALA A 2 0.38 18.75 -2.10
N LEU A 3 0.06 17.51 -2.45
CA LEU A 3 -0.38 17.16 -3.80
C LEU A 3 -1.72 17.81 -4.16
N PHE A 4 -2.65 17.85 -3.23
CA PHE A 4 -3.95 18.51 -3.40
C PHE A 4 -3.79 20.01 -3.59
N LEU A 5 -3.00 20.66 -2.75
CA LEU A 5 -2.74 22.10 -2.84
C LEU A 5 -2.09 22.50 -4.17
N THR A 6 -1.17 21.68 -4.68
CA THR A 6 -0.49 21.93 -5.95
C THR A 6 -1.47 21.96 -7.14
N ILE A 7 -2.51 21.13 -7.13
CA ILE A 7 -3.51 21.07 -8.21
C ILE A 7 -4.45 22.27 -8.18
N THR A 8 -4.77 22.80 -7.01
CA THR A 8 -5.71 23.91 -6.88
C THR A 8 -5.13 25.26 -7.28
N ASP A 9 -3.80 25.36 -7.34
CA ASP A 9 -3.18 26.67 -7.30
C ASP A 9 -2.89 27.33 -8.64
N ASN A 10 -3.05 26.83 -9.81
CA ASN A 10 -2.87 27.63 -11.03
C ASN A 10 -2.71 26.88 -12.36
N GLU A 11 -2.95 25.57 -12.42
CA GLU A 11 -2.81 24.90 -13.70
C GLU A 11 -4.16 24.81 -14.44
N PRO A 12 -4.18 25.10 -15.76
CA PRO A 12 -5.34 24.80 -16.58
C PRO A 12 -5.74 23.33 -16.44
N VAL A 13 -7.05 23.06 -16.43
CA VAL A 13 -7.55 21.69 -16.30
C VAL A 13 -6.92 20.74 -17.33
N ASP A 14 -6.59 21.26 -18.51
CA ASP A 14 -5.97 20.49 -19.58
C ASP A 14 -4.49 20.13 -19.33
N ALA A 15 -3.85 20.76 -18.35
CA ALA A 15 -2.45 20.51 -17.99
C ALA A 15 -2.31 19.54 -16.82
N ILE A 16 -3.41 19.08 -16.20
CA ILE A 16 -3.37 18.15 -15.06
C ILE A 16 -3.03 16.75 -15.58
N PRO A 17 -1.97 16.09 -15.03
CA PRO A 17 -1.64 14.71 -15.41
C PRO A 17 -2.83 13.76 -15.24
N SER A 18 -2.94 12.77 -16.12
CA SER A 18 -4.03 11.81 -16.13
C SER A 18 -4.17 11.10 -14.78
N GLY A 19 -5.35 11.18 -14.20
CA GLY A 19 -5.68 10.55 -12.91
C GLY A 19 -5.32 11.37 -11.68
N LEU A 20 -4.51 12.42 -11.80
CA LEU A 20 -4.06 13.19 -10.64
C LEU A 20 -5.22 13.96 -9.97
N ALA A 21 -6.15 14.47 -10.74
CA ALA A 21 -7.34 15.14 -10.21
C ALA A 21 -8.20 14.20 -9.38
N GLN A 22 -8.43 12.98 -9.86
CA GLN A 22 -9.15 11.94 -9.14
C GLN A 22 -8.41 11.51 -7.87
N TYR A 23 -7.10 11.37 -7.95
CA TYR A 23 -6.27 11.02 -6.80
C TYR A 23 -6.38 12.10 -5.71
N SER A 24 -6.32 13.36 -6.10
CA SER A 24 -6.46 14.49 -5.16
C SER A 24 -7.84 14.55 -4.55
N LYS A 25 -8.88 14.29 -5.33
CA LYS A 25 -10.26 14.18 -4.83
C LYS A 25 -10.38 13.05 -3.80
N ALA A 26 -9.80 11.89 -4.08
CA ALA A 26 -9.80 10.75 -3.15
C ALA A 26 -9.05 11.10 -1.85
N THR A 27 -7.91 11.79 -1.96
CA THR A 27 -7.15 12.23 -0.78
C THR A 27 -7.97 13.18 0.09
N LEU A 28 -8.69 14.11 -0.51
CA LEU A 28 -9.58 15.01 0.22
C LEU A 28 -10.72 14.25 0.90
N LEU A 29 -11.36 13.33 0.19
CA LEU A 29 -12.44 12.50 0.74
C LEU A 29 -11.93 11.66 1.94
N ALA A 30 -10.74 11.09 1.84
CA ALA A 30 -10.12 10.35 2.94
C ALA A 30 -9.86 11.25 4.15
N PHE A 31 -9.36 12.46 3.90
CA PHE A 31 -9.13 13.44 4.96
C PHE A 31 -10.44 13.84 5.67
N GLN A 32 -11.55 13.89 4.94
CA GLN A 32 -12.87 14.16 5.47
C GLN A 32 -13.54 12.94 6.13
N ASN A 33 -12.83 11.84 6.28
CA ASN A 33 -13.33 10.55 6.77
C ASN A 33 -14.44 9.92 5.91
N LYS A 34 -14.55 10.34 4.66
CA LYS A 34 -15.43 9.72 3.66
C LYS A 34 -14.69 8.56 2.99
N THR A 35 -14.34 7.56 3.79
CA THR A 35 -13.38 6.51 3.41
C THR A 35 -13.88 5.66 2.24
N GLN A 36 -15.14 5.23 2.26
CA GLN A 36 -15.68 4.42 1.15
C GLN A 36 -15.75 5.20 -0.16
N GLN A 37 -16.14 6.48 -0.11
CA GLN A 37 -16.15 7.33 -1.29
C GLN A 37 -14.75 7.54 -1.85
N ALA A 38 -13.76 7.67 -0.96
CA ALA A 38 -12.34 7.76 -1.36
C ALA A 38 -11.89 6.48 -2.08
N ILE A 39 -12.23 5.31 -1.55
CA ILE A 39 -11.91 4.02 -2.16
C ILE A 39 -12.55 3.91 -3.54
N ASP A 40 -13.81 4.27 -3.69
CA ASP A 40 -14.53 4.22 -4.97
C ASP A 40 -13.90 5.16 -6.00
N THR A 41 -13.48 6.34 -5.58
CA THR A 41 -12.76 7.28 -6.45
C THR A 41 -11.41 6.73 -6.90
N LEU A 42 -10.67 6.08 -6.00
CA LEU A 42 -9.39 5.42 -6.34
C LEU A 42 -9.59 4.24 -7.30
N SER A 43 -10.68 3.48 -7.13
CA SER A 43 -11.02 2.40 -8.06
C SER A 43 -11.24 2.91 -9.48
N SER A 44 -11.80 4.10 -9.65
CA SER A 44 -11.99 4.71 -10.97
C SER A 44 -10.68 5.01 -11.67
N ILE A 45 -9.61 5.28 -10.92
CA ILE A 45 -8.27 5.50 -11.49
C ILE A 45 -7.77 4.22 -12.18
N SER A 46 -7.89 3.06 -11.52
CA SER A 46 -7.49 1.79 -12.10
C SER A 46 -8.28 1.42 -13.36
N LEU A 47 -9.53 1.88 -13.47
CA LEU A 47 -10.36 1.64 -14.65
C LEU A 47 -10.03 2.57 -15.82
N HIS A 48 -9.82 3.87 -15.55
CA HIS A 48 -9.72 4.88 -16.60
C HIS A 48 -8.27 5.27 -16.93
N TYR A 49 -7.34 5.01 -16.03
CA TYR A 49 -5.93 5.42 -16.16
C TYR A 49 -4.98 4.23 -16.03
N LYS A 50 -5.41 3.07 -16.49
CA LYS A 50 -4.63 1.84 -16.44
C LYS A 50 -3.29 2.01 -17.16
N GLY A 51 -2.22 1.56 -16.52
CA GLY A 51 -0.87 1.67 -17.06
C GLY A 51 -0.21 3.04 -16.84
N GLN A 52 -0.91 3.99 -16.25
CA GLN A 52 -0.35 5.30 -15.92
C GLN A 52 0.39 5.23 -14.57
N PRO A 53 1.39 6.09 -14.33
CA PRO A 53 2.13 6.08 -13.07
C PRO A 53 1.27 6.25 -11.82
N ILE A 54 0.14 6.94 -11.94
CA ILE A 54 -0.78 7.19 -10.82
C ILE A 54 -1.49 5.91 -10.35
N GLU A 55 -1.51 4.85 -11.15
CA GLU A 55 -2.21 3.61 -10.80
C GLU A 55 -1.60 2.95 -9.56
N ASP A 56 -0.28 2.89 -9.47
CA ASP A 56 0.43 2.33 -8.31
C ASP A 56 0.09 3.09 -7.03
N GLU A 57 0.13 4.40 -7.09
CA GLU A 57 -0.22 5.30 -5.98
C GLU A 57 -1.66 5.11 -5.54
N ALA A 58 -2.57 4.99 -6.50
CA ALA A 58 -4.00 4.79 -6.23
C ALA A 58 -4.26 3.45 -5.55
N LEU A 59 -3.66 2.38 -6.03
CA LEU A 59 -3.80 1.04 -5.44
C LEU A 59 -3.22 1.00 -4.03
N PHE A 60 -2.07 1.62 -3.81
CA PHE A 60 -1.45 1.66 -2.49
C PHE A 60 -2.31 2.45 -1.50
N LYS A 61 -2.79 3.62 -1.89
CA LYS A 61 -3.71 4.43 -1.08
C LYS A 61 -4.99 3.68 -0.77
N GLN A 62 -5.56 3.00 -1.76
CA GLN A 62 -6.76 2.19 -1.60
C GLN A 62 -6.54 1.10 -0.56
N ALA A 63 -5.40 0.42 -0.61
CA ALA A 63 -5.04 -0.61 0.38
C ALA A 63 -5.01 -0.05 1.80
N LYS A 64 -4.40 1.12 2.00
CA LYS A 64 -4.35 1.77 3.31
C LYS A 64 -5.75 2.08 3.84
N LEU A 65 -6.64 2.56 2.98
CA LEU A 65 -8.01 2.86 3.35
C LEU A 65 -8.84 1.60 3.63
N LEU A 66 -8.61 0.54 2.88
CA LEU A 66 -9.24 -0.76 3.12
C LEU A 66 -8.82 -1.35 4.47
N ILE A 67 -7.55 -1.20 4.85
CA ILE A 67 -7.06 -1.60 6.17
C ILE A 67 -7.81 -0.83 7.26
N LYS A 68 -7.97 0.46 7.08
CA LYS A 68 -8.71 1.32 8.02
C LYS A 68 -10.15 0.84 8.23
N LEU A 69 -10.78 0.32 7.18
CA LEU A 69 -12.14 -0.24 7.24
C LEU A 69 -12.18 -1.70 7.73
N GLY A 70 -11.03 -2.32 7.98
CA GLY A 70 -10.97 -3.72 8.36
C GLY A 70 -11.19 -4.70 7.19
N LYS A 71 -11.14 -4.23 5.95
CA LYS A 71 -11.30 -5.06 4.74
C LYS A 71 -9.95 -5.61 4.30
N PHE A 72 -9.40 -6.53 5.07
CA PHE A 72 -8.01 -7.00 4.93
C PHE A 72 -7.77 -7.80 3.65
N GLU A 73 -8.69 -8.65 3.23
CA GLU A 73 -8.54 -9.44 2.01
C GLU A 73 -8.47 -8.55 0.76
N ALA A 74 -9.32 -7.52 0.69
CA ALA A 74 -9.29 -6.56 -0.40
C ALA A 74 -8.00 -5.73 -0.38
N ALA A 75 -7.52 -5.35 0.81
CA ALA A 75 -6.25 -4.65 0.98
C ALA A 75 -5.08 -5.48 0.49
N ILE A 76 -5.04 -6.77 0.82
CA ILE A 76 -4.01 -7.70 0.35
C ILE A 76 -4.01 -7.75 -1.18
N ALA A 77 -5.17 -7.88 -1.80
CA ALA A 77 -5.30 -7.91 -3.26
C ALA A 77 -4.74 -6.62 -3.90
N SER A 78 -5.07 -5.46 -3.34
CA SER A 78 -4.55 -4.16 -3.83
C SER A 78 -3.03 -4.07 -3.70
N LEU A 79 -2.46 -4.47 -2.57
CA LEU A 79 -1.00 -4.45 -2.36
C LEU A 79 -0.27 -5.41 -3.30
N LYS A 80 -0.79 -6.60 -3.52
CA LYS A 80 -0.24 -7.54 -4.49
C LYS A 80 -0.29 -7.00 -5.91
N ASN A 81 -1.34 -6.26 -6.26
CA ASN A 81 -1.44 -5.61 -7.56
C ASN A 81 -0.38 -4.51 -7.74
N VAL A 82 -0.07 -3.73 -6.72
CA VAL A 82 1.04 -2.75 -6.78
C VAL A 82 2.33 -3.44 -7.18
N ILE A 83 2.64 -4.56 -6.54
CA ILE A 83 3.88 -5.31 -6.79
C ILE A 83 3.88 -5.92 -8.20
N SER A 84 2.76 -6.52 -8.62
CA SER A 84 2.62 -7.16 -9.93
C SER A 84 2.73 -6.18 -11.08
N LEU A 85 2.11 -5.01 -10.96
CA LEU A 85 2.09 -4.01 -12.03
C LEU A 85 3.45 -3.37 -12.27
N ASN A 86 4.21 -3.16 -11.20
CA ASN A 86 5.52 -2.52 -11.31
C ASN A 86 6.49 -3.11 -10.29
N PRO A 87 7.07 -4.31 -10.58
CA PRO A 87 7.96 -5.00 -9.62
C PRO A 87 9.22 -4.20 -9.24
N GLU A 88 9.63 -3.26 -10.06
CA GLU A 88 10.77 -2.38 -9.82
C GLU A 88 10.35 -0.99 -9.32
N GLY A 89 9.05 -0.82 -9.00
CA GLY A 89 8.50 0.46 -8.59
C GLY A 89 8.92 0.89 -7.19
N ILE A 90 8.79 2.19 -6.94
CA ILE A 90 9.16 2.79 -5.66
C ILE A 90 8.25 2.37 -4.49
N LEU A 91 7.06 1.82 -4.79
CA LEU A 91 6.11 1.37 -3.77
C LEU A 91 6.16 -0.14 -3.49
N VAL A 92 7.11 -0.87 -4.08
CA VAL A 92 7.19 -2.32 -3.91
C VAL A 92 7.58 -2.71 -2.49
N ASP A 93 8.62 -2.11 -1.94
CA ASP A 93 9.03 -2.39 -0.56
C ASP A 93 8.02 -1.88 0.47
N ASP A 94 7.38 -0.73 0.23
CA ASP A 94 6.24 -0.26 1.02
C ASP A 94 5.12 -1.31 1.05
N SER A 95 4.81 -1.88 -0.11
CA SER A 95 3.75 -2.88 -0.25
C SER A 95 4.09 -4.19 0.45
N TYR A 96 5.33 -4.66 0.35
CA TYR A 96 5.78 -5.83 1.11
C TYR A 96 5.69 -5.60 2.61
N TYR A 97 6.10 -4.42 3.07
CA TYR A 97 6.03 -4.09 4.49
C TYR A 97 4.58 -4.05 5.00
N GLU A 98 3.67 -3.42 4.25
CA GLU A 98 2.25 -3.39 4.60
C GLU A 98 1.63 -4.80 4.61
N LEU A 99 1.98 -5.65 3.65
CA LEU A 99 1.54 -7.05 3.63
C LEU A 99 2.02 -7.80 4.87
N ALA A 100 3.30 -7.66 5.22
CA ALA A 100 3.86 -8.28 6.41
C ALA A 100 3.15 -7.81 7.68
N GLU A 101 2.93 -6.51 7.82
CA GLU A 101 2.23 -5.92 8.97
C GLU A 101 0.78 -6.41 9.06
N LEU A 102 0.06 -6.53 7.94
CA LEU A 102 -1.29 -7.07 7.89
C LEU A 102 -1.35 -8.49 8.44
N TYR A 103 -0.48 -9.34 7.94
CA TYR A 103 -0.43 -10.73 8.38
C TYR A 103 0.02 -10.87 9.84
N ASN A 104 0.95 -10.02 10.27
CA ASN A 104 1.48 -10.09 11.63
C ASN A 104 0.48 -9.53 12.67
N ASN A 105 -0.11 -8.37 12.39
CA ASN A 105 -0.86 -7.61 13.39
C ASN A 105 -2.36 -7.88 13.36
N TYR A 106 -2.94 -8.10 12.17
CA TYR A 106 -4.40 -8.21 12.01
C TYR A 106 -4.87 -9.63 11.75
N ILE A 107 -4.28 -10.30 10.77
CA ILE A 107 -4.68 -11.67 10.39
C ILE A 107 -4.11 -12.69 11.35
N LYS A 108 -2.99 -12.38 12.00
CA LYS A 108 -2.29 -13.27 12.94
C LYS A 108 -1.78 -14.54 12.27
N ASN A 109 -1.19 -14.37 11.09
CA ASN A 109 -0.50 -15.45 10.37
C ASN A 109 1.00 -15.12 10.32
N PRO A 110 1.79 -15.57 11.31
CA PRO A 110 3.21 -15.25 11.38
C PRO A 110 4.04 -15.85 10.25
N GLU A 111 3.64 -16.99 9.70
CA GLU A 111 4.33 -17.62 8.57
C GLU A 111 4.27 -16.72 7.33
N LYS A 112 3.09 -16.22 6.99
CA LYS A 112 2.92 -15.27 5.89
C LYS A 112 3.64 -13.95 6.16
N ALA A 113 3.57 -13.46 7.38
CA ALA A 113 4.28 -12.24 7.77
C ALA A 113 5.79 -12.38 7.53
N THR A 114 6.38 -13.50 7.95
CA THR A 114 7.82 -13.74 7.75
C THR A 114 8.20 -13.83 6.27
N GLU A 115 7.36 -14.40 5.42
CA GLU A 115 7.60 -14.42 3.96
C GLU A 115 7.79 -13.02 3.41
N TYR A 116 6.92 -12.08 3.78
CA TYR A 116 6.98 -10.71 3.28
C TYR A 116 8.09 -9.89 3.93
N TYR A 117 8.38 -10.08 5.22
CA TYR A 117 9.56 -9.47 5.85
C TYR A 117 10.85 -9.96 5.18
N GLN A 118 10.94 -11.26 4.86
CA GLN A 118 12.09 -11.83 4.15
C GLN A 118 12.28 -11.20 2.75
N LYS A 119 11.22 -10.88 2.05
CA LYS A 119 11.30 -10.18 0.76
C LYS A 119 12.07 -8.87 0.90
N ILE A 120 11.78 -8.10 1.94
CA ILE A 120 12.50 -6.84 2.19
C ILE A 120 13.95 -7.12 2.59
N ILE A 121 14.18 -8.07 3.50
CA ILE A 121 15.51 -8.37 4.04
C ILE A 121 16.46 -8.83 2.95
N PHE A 122 16.03 -9.72 2.06
CA PHE A 122 16.89 -10.36 1.08
C PHE A 122 16.89 -9.69 -0.30
N GLU A 123 15.82 -9.00 -0.68
CA GLU A 123 15.68 -8.42 -2.02
C GLU A 123 15.72 -6.90 -2.02
N HIS A 124 15.51 -6.23 -0.87
CA HIS A 124 15.42 -4.77 -0.76
C HIS A 124 16.27 -4.23 0.38
N ALA A 125 17.56 -4.57 0.38
CA ALA A 125 18.50 -4.23 1.45
C ALA A 125 18.66 -2.71 1.67
N ALA A 126 18.39 -1.90 0.64
CA ALA A 126 18.47 -0.44 0.71
C ALA A 126 17.16 0.21 1.18
N SER A 127 16.11 -0.57 1.41
CA SER A 127 14.82 -0.06 1.83
C SER A 127 14.89 0.59 3.22
N ILE A 128 14.12 1.67 3.39
CA ILE A 128 13.94 2.30 4.71
C ILE A 128 13.30 1.33 5.73
N TYR A 129 12.62 0.27 5.24
CA TYR A 129 11.98 -0.75 6.09
C TYR A 129 12.90 -1.90 6.47
N TRP A 130 14.15 -1.94 5.99
CA TRP A 130 15.03 -3.09 6.19
C TRP A 130 15.27 -3.40 7.67
N ILE A 131 15.59 -2.38 8.46
CA ILE A 131 15.88 -2.54 9.89
C ILE A 131 14.63 -3.03 10.64
N ALA A 132 13.48 -2.41 10.39
CA ALA A 132 12.22 -2.79 11.01
C ALA A 132 11.78 -4.21 10.62
N ALA A 133 11.90 -4.56 9.35
CA ALA A 133 11.57 -5.89 8.85
C ALA A 133 12.44 -6.97 9.51
N ARG A 134 13.74 -6.73 9.60
CA ARG A 134 14.67 -7.66 10.24
C ARG A 134 14.36 -7.86 11.72
N LYS A 135 14.07 -6.78 12.43
CA LYS A 135 13.72 -6.81 13.86
C LYS A 135 12.44 -7.62 14.09
N LYS A 136 11.40 -7.38 13.30
CA LYS A 136 10.12 -8.07 13.42
C LYS A 136 10.22 -9.53 13.02
N TYR A 137 10.97 -9.83 11.97
CA TYR A 137 11.27 -11.19 11.54
C TYR A 137 11.93 -12.00 12.65
N ARG A 138 12.98 -11.44 13.28
CA ARG A 138 13.66 -12.09 14.40
C ARG A 138 12.72 -12.34 15.57
N LYS A 139 11.89 -11.35 15.92
CA LYS A 139 10.94 -11.48 17.02
C LYS A 139 9.95 -12.61 16.80
N ILE A 140 9.47 -12.79 15.57
CA ILE A 140 8.57 -13.90 15.23
C ILE A 140 9.31 -15.24 15.36
N ARG A 141 10.53 -15.34 14.83
CA ARG A 141 11.33 -16.58 14.87
C ARG A 141 11.73 -17.00 16.28
N GLU A 142 11.96 -16.06 17.16
CA GLU A 142 12.34 -16.32 18.55
C GLU A 142 11.16 -16.66 19.44
N ASN A 143 9.93 -16.55 18.96
CA ASN A 143 8.74 -16.86 19.74
C ASN A 143 8.46 -18.37 19.68
N PRO A 144 8.65 -19.12 20.81
CA PRO A 144 8.49 -20.57 20.81
C PRO A 144 7.05 -21.05 20.52
N PHE A 145 6.05 -20.18 20.75
CA PHE A 145 4.65 -20.49 20.46
C PHE A 145 4.30 -20.39 18.97
N LEU A 146 5.12 -19.69 18.19
CA LEU A 146 4.91 -19.50 16.75
C LEU A 146 5.73 -20.49 15.92
N THR A 147 6.82 -21.02 16.48
CA THR A 147 7.73 -21.94 15.77
C THR A 147 7.45 -23.42 16.05
N SER A 148 6.57 -23.74 16.97
CA SER A 148 6.28 -25.11 17.42
C SER A 148 5.23 -25.86 16.58
N LYS A 149 4.93 -25.40 15.37
CA LYS A 149 4.05 -26.13 14.44
C LYS A 149 4.86 -26.94 13.42
N GLU A 150 5.83 -27.67 13.88
CA GLU A 150 6.42 -28.75 13.09
C GLU A 150 5.81 -30.09 13.47
#